data_70e64113f5c2b34028089ebd636e30d4
#
_entry.id   70e64113f5c2b34028089ebd636e30d4
#
_cell.length_a   1.000
_cell.length_b   1.000
_cell.length_c   1.000
_cell.angle_alpha   90.00
_cell.angle_beta   90.00
_cell.angle_gamma   90.00
#
_symmetry.space_group_name_H-M   'P 1'
#
loop_
_entity.id
_entity.type
_entity.pdbx_description
1 polymer ?
#
loop_
_entity_poly.entity_id
_entity_poly.type
_entity_poly.pdbx_seq_one_letter_code
_entity_poly.pdbx_strand_id
1 'polypeptide(L)'
;MRWLVLLAFALLFAASSPARAEPFAALREAYAARDPAAAAAAYASDAQLRYARDGAPDEVYQGTAPIAASFKALFDRFDPREKLDLNFRETARVGNRTQGIYRLRVGRVRVGYGRYDVVIGPAGTFISDRSSPASVADFEEAAGATLFTADDDVLDRGYYQQLAGRYRLPDGCLLIVTRSVVRLFVRNSCTASWRGLSRVSGRVWTSGAHVLSAEVWARYRFAPFTNGASPALTIEEAGSTRTAIRIAGYRTQEVSFRSGDGTLLAGTLYTPRAGKHPRPASVMLHGSGPQDRDGYASIIAVLADQLAASGRVVLAFDKRGAGASAGDGDRAGFDVLAADAQAAMAYLATRAEVDRRRIGLAGSSQAGWVAAKAIARGAAPADVLLLGAAGTALTVAEQNLYNTRVRLRCAGVGTADAQLALDQQRAFFAYLRDPAQAPILDALTARAAARPVLRDWLFPDSRSIDRSAGAWYIALDPFFDPLPVWQRYRGRAVFLFGALDDATPSALAARRLRRHPARVAVLQGAQHLGLAARDLCTADLPVLSRFVPELMPAVTAFSAASD
;
A
#
# COMPACT_ATOMS: atom_id res chain seq x y z
N MET A 1 -29.73 37.78 -31.71
CA MET A 1 -28.39 38.40 -31.79
C MET A 1 -27.67 38.33 -30.44
N ARG A 2 -27.48 37.13 -29.87
CA ARG A 2 -26.74 36.92 -28.59
C ARG A 2 -25.95 35.61 -28.55
N TRP A 3 -25.65 35.03 -29.70
CA TRP A 3 -24.93 33.74 -29.81
C TRP A 3 -23.62 33.82 -30.62
N LEU A 4 -23.15 35.02 -30.98
CA LEU A 4 -21.95 35.22 -31.81
C LEU A 4 -20.78 35.88 -31.06
N VAL A 5 -20.87 36.11 -29.75
CA VAL A 5 -19.79 36.73 -28.97
C VAL A 5 -19.03 35.71 -28.05
N LEU A 6 -19.54 34.50 -27.91
CA LEU A 6 -18.87 33.44 -27.11
C LEU A 6 -17.95 32.50 -27.91
N LEU A 7 -17.88 32.63 -29.23
CA LEU A 7 -16.95 31.88 -30.07
C LEU A 7 -15.65 32.63 -30.40
N ALA A 8 -15.57 33.91 -30.10
CA ALA A 8 -14.37 34.72 -30.37
C ALA A 8 -13.37 34.75 -29.22
N PHE A 9 -13.75 34.30 -27.99
CA PHE A 9 -12.83 34.22 -26.83
C PHE A 9 -12.18 32.87 -26.66
N ALA A 10 -12.64 31.82 -27.36
CA ALA A 10 -12.02 30.48 -27.34
C ALA A 10 -10.94 30.30 -28.42
N LEU A 11 -10.73 31.28 -29.31
CA LEU A 11 -9.75 31.23 -30.39
C LEU A 11 -8.52 32.11 -30.20
N LEU A 12 -8.41 32.82 -29.08
CA LEU A 12 -7.30 33.74 -28.79
C LEU A 12 -6.31 33.19 -27.74
N PHE A 13 -6.49 31.96 -27.24
CA PHE A 13 -5.50 31.25 -26.43
C PHE A 13 -4.90 30.00 -27.11
N ALA A 14 -5.15 29.82 -28.41
CA ALA A 14 -4.45 28.88 -29.27
C ALA A 14 -3.34 29.57 -30.08
N ALA A 15 -2.63 30.52 -29.51
CA ALA A 15 -1.36 30.99 -30.02
C ALA A 15 -0.29 30.05 -29.51
N SER A 16 -0.08 28.95 -30.27
CA SER A 16 1.19 28.26 -30.52
C SER A 16 2.38 28.76 -29.69
N SER A 17 2.51 28.22 -28.44
CA SER A 17 3.83 27.87 -28.00
C SER A 17 4.36 26.83 -29.00
N PRO A 18 5.59 26.96 -29.55
CA PRO A 18 6.18 25.93 -30.37
C PRO A 18 6.07 24.63 -29.58
N ALA A 19 5.56 23.57 -30.22
CA ALA A 19 5.43 22.26 -29.62
C ALA A 19 6.79 21.84 -29.03
N ARG A 20 7.03 22.16 -27.76
CA ARG A 20 8.05 21.51 -26.99
C ARG A 20 7.60 20.07 -26.95
N ALA A 21 8.31 19.21 -27.63
CA ALA A 21 8.11 17.77 -27.51
C ALA A 21 7.99 17.49 -26.03
N GLU A 22 6.86 16.94 -25.60
CA GLU A 22 6.63 16.62 -24.19
C GLU A 22 7.78 15.71 -23.79
N PRO A 23 8.68 16.09 -22.85
CA PRO A 23 9.95 15.41 -22.66
C PRO A 23 9.81 13.94 -22.29
N PHE A 24 8.63 13.56 -21.85
CA PHE A 24 8.30 12.18 -21.52
C PHE A 24 7.65 11.39 -22.67
N ALA A 25 7.23 12.04 -23.75
CA ALA A 25 6.55 11.36 -24.88
C ALA A 25 7.51 10.38 -25.56
N ALA A 26 8.74 10.85 -25.89
CA ALA A 26 9.76 10.01 -26.50
C ALA A 26 10.09 8.80 -25.61
N LEU A 27 10.15 8.99 -24.31
CA LEU A 27 10.43 7.90 -23.37
C LEU A 27 9.25 6.89 -23.32
N ARG A 28 8.00 7.35 -23.35
CA ARG A 28 6.83 6.46 -23.43
C ARG A 28 6.84 5.61 -24.71
N GLU A 29 7.13 6.22 -25.84
CA GLU A 29 7.20 5.53 -27.13
C GLU A 29 8.33 4.49 -27.14
N ALA A 30 9.51 4.84 -26.65
CA ALA A 30 10.65 3.93 -26.53
C ALA A 30 10.35 2.73 -25.62
N TYR A 31 9.63 2.91 -24.51
CA TYR A 31 9.18 1.81 -23.66
C TYR A 31 8.16 0.91 -24.38
N ALA A 32 7.20 1.51 -25.08
CA ALA A 32 6.21 0.74 -25.85
C ALA A 32 6.87 -0.09 -26.97
N ALA A 33 7.91 0.46 -27.62
CA ALA A 33 8.70 -0.20 -28.66
C ALA A 33 9.79 -1.13 -28.08
N ARG A 34 10.11 -1.05 -26.79
CA ARG A 34 11.25 -1.70 -26.14
C ARG A 34 12.59 -1.35 -26.80
N ASP A 35 12.73 -0.11 -27.22
CA ASP A 35 13.92 0.40 -27.87
C ASP A 35 14.83 1.12 -26.86
N PRO A 36 15.93 0.50 -26.40
CA PRO A 36 16.83 1.10 -25.43
C PRO A 36 17.60 2.28 -26.01
N ALA A 37 17.84 2.32 -27.31
CA ALA A 37 18.54 3.43 -27.95
C ALA A 37 17.61 4.65 -28.04
N ALA A 38 16.36 4.46 -28.43
CA ALA A 38 15.34 5.51 -28.40
C ALA A 38 15.08 6.02 -26.98
N ALA A 39 15.04 5.14 -25.97
CA ALA A 39 14.93 5.55 -24.58
C ALA A 39 16.11 6.42 -24.13
N ALA A 40 17.34 6.03 -24.48
CA ALA A 40 18.53 6.81 -24.17
C ALA A 40 18.61 8.13 -24.95
N ALA A 41 18.01 8.22 -26.14
CA ALA A 41 17.94 9.46 -26.93
C ALA A 41 17.06 10.55 -26.28
N ALA A 42 16.21 10.20 -25.30
CA ALA A 42 15.52 11.18 -24.47
C ALA A 42 16.46 11.95 -23.52
N TYR A 43 17.70 11.50 -23.36
CA TYR A 43 18.73 12.06 -22.48
C TYR A 43 19.80 12.79 -23.30
N ALA A 44 20.39 13.86 -22.72
CA ALA A 44 21.53 14.52 -23.30
C ALA A 44 22.75 13.57 -23.30
N SER A 45 23.72 13.83 -24.17
CA SER A 45 24.90 12.96 -24.34
C SER A 45 25.75 12.80 -23.08
N ASP A 46 25.70 13.77 -22.19
CA ASP A 46 26.38 13.84 -20.89
C ASP A 46 25.44 13.67 -19.70
N ALA A 47 24.17 13.27 -19.94
CA ALA A 47 23.16 13.14 -18.90
C ALA A 47 23.53 12.11 -17.85
N GLN A 48 22.96 12.30 -16.65
CA GLN A 48 23.09 11.36 -15.55
C GLN A 48 21.72 10.80 -15.17
N LEU A 49 21.57 9.47 -15.24
CA LEU A 49 20.44 8.71 -14.73
C LEU A 49 20.82 8.03 -13.41
N ARG A 50 20.01 8.21 -12.37
CA ARG A 50 20.22 7.63 -11.04
C ARG A 50 19.00 6.85 -10.59
N TYR A 51 19.20 5.66 -10.09
CA TYR A 51 18.20 4.89 -9.37
C TYR A 51 18.56 4.80 -7.88
N ALA A 52 17.70 5.29 -7.03
CA ALA A 52 17.88 5.19 -5.58
C ALA A 52 17.77 3.72 -5.13
N ARG A 53 18.69 3.31 -4.26
CA ARG A 53 18.80 1.94 -3.73
C ARG A 53 18.73 1.97 -2.21
N ASP A 54 17.99 0.98 -1.64
CA ASP A 54 17.95 0.86 -0.20
C ASP A 54 19.22 0.22 0.34
N GLY A 55 19.88 0.95 1.26
CA GLY A 55 21.06 0.43 1.96
C GLY A 55 22.34 0.34 1.14
N ALA A 56 22.33 0.79 -0.10
CA ALA A 56 23.46 0.81 -1.01
C ALA A 56 23.55 2.17 -1.72
N PRO A 57 24.72 2.51 -2.29
CA PRO A 57 24.83 3.67 -3.17
C PRO A 57 23.84 3.61 -4.33
N ASP A 58 23.35 4.77 -4.79
CA ASP A 58 22.50 4.86 -5.98
C ASP A 58 23.21 4.17 -7.17
N GLU A 59 22.43 3.46 -8.00
CA GLU A 59 22.92 3.09 -9.34
C GLU A 59 23.02 4.34 -10.21
N VAL A 60 24.18 4.57 -10.80
CA VAL A 60 24.45 5.78 -11.58
C VAL A 60 24.93 5.39 -12.97
N TYR A 61 24.25 5.92 -13.98
CA TYR A 61 24.58 5.74 -15.40
C TYR A 61 24.87 7.11 -15.99
N GLN A 62 26.07 7.30 -16.53
CA GLN A 62 26.55 8.57 -17.07
C GLN A 62 26.75 8.46 -18.57
N GLY A 63 26.03 9.30 -19.33
CA GLY A 63 26.11 9.36 -20.78
C GLY A 63 25.25 8.32 -21.51
N THR A 64 25.11 8.49 -22.83
CA THR A 64 24.11 7.77 -23.64
C THR A 64 24.31 6.25 -23.63
N ALA A 65 25.53 5.74 -23.76
CA ALA A 65 25.77 4.30 -23.88
C ALA A 65 25.47 3.53 -22.58
N PRO A 66 25.91 3.96 -21.36
CA PRO A 66 25.51 3.35 -20.11
C PRO A 66 23.99 3.46 -19.85
N ILE A 67 23.34 4.58 -20.21
CA ILE A 67 21.90 4.76 -20.07
C ILE A 67 21.16 3.78 -20.99
N ALA A 68 21.57 3.63 -22.24
CA ALA A 68 21.00 2.64 -23.16
C ALA A 68 21.16 1.20 -22.64
N ALA A 69 22.33 0.88 -22.08
CA ALA A 69 22.58 -0.43 -21.47
C ALA A 69 21.65 -0.71 -20.29
N SER A 70 21.36 0.32 -19.44
CA SER A 70 20.41 0.17 -18.33
C SER A 70 18.98 -0.10 -18.81
N PHE A 71 18.53 0.60 -19.86
CA PHE A 71 17.22 0.34 -20.46
C PHE A 71 17.14 -1.03 -21.11
N LYS A 72 18.22 -1.45 -21.80
CA LYS A 72 18.28 -2.81 -22.37
C LYS A 72 18.14 -3.86 -21.27
N ALA A 73 18.90 -3.75 -20.19
CA ALA A 73 18.81 -4.66 -19.06
C ALA A 73 17.41 -4.66 -18.41
N LEU A 74 16.75 -3.50 -18.36
CA LEU A 74 15.36 -3.40 -17.89
C LEU A 74 14.39 -4.13 -18.84
N PHE A 75 14.45 -3.87 -20.14
CA PHE A 75 13.53 -4.46 -21.11
C PHE A 75 13.71 -5.98 -21.24
N ASP A 76 14.93 -6.48 -21.12
CA ASP A 76 15.25 -7.91 -21.12
C ASP A 76 14.67 -8.66 -19.91
N ARG A 77 14.21 -7.95 -18.85
CA ARG A 77 13.56 -8.56 -17.69
C ARG A 77 12.12 -9.02 -17.95
N PHE A 78 11.49 -8.56 -19.02
CA PHE A 78 10.08 -8.79 -19.31
C PHE A 78 9.89 -9.64 -20.57
N ASP A 79 8.82 -10.43 -20.62
CA ASP A 79 8.47 -11.22 -21.80
C ASP A 79 8.32 -10.28 -23.03
N PRO A 80 9.02 -10.54 -24.15
CA PRO A 80 8.96 -9.70 -25.36
C PRO A 80 7.56 -9.51 -25.92
N ARG A 81 6.62 -10.42 -25.65
CA ARG A 81 5.23 -10.36 -26.11
C ARG A 81 4.35 -9.44 -25.27
N GLU A 82 4.78 -9.06 -24.07
CA GLU A 82 4.02 -8.20 -23.20
C GLU A 82 4.29 -6.72 -23.52
N LYS A 83 3.24 -5.93 -23.71
CA LYS A 83 3.36 -4.49 -23.96
C LYS A 83 3.85 -3.78 -22.67
N LEU A 84 4.82 -2.89 -22.82
CA LEU A 84 5.22 -1.97 -21.76
C LEU A 84 4.45 -0.64 -21.92
N ASP A 85 3.83 -0.18 -20.83
CA ASP A 85 3.09 1.08 -20.79
C ASP A 85 3.63 1.92 -19.63
N LEU A 86 4.26 3.05 -19.97
CA LEU A 86 4.87 3.98 -19.03
C LEU A 86 4.03 5.25 -18.96
N ASN A 87 3.52 5.57 -17.79
CA ASN A 87 2.71 6.74 -17.53
C ASN A 87 3.38 7.64 -16.50
N PHE A 88 3.36 8.95 -16.75
CA PHE A 88 3.91 9.97 -15.87
C PHE A 88 2.79 10.89 -15.36
N ARG A 89 2.93 11.30 -14.09
CA ARG A 89 2.13 12.35 -13.47
C ARG A 89 3.07 13.37 -12.86
N GLU A 90 3.03 14.60 -13.38
CA GLU A 90 3.79 15.70 -12.81
C GLU A 90 3.13 16.16 -11.51
N THR A 91 3.92 16.30 -10.46
CA THR A 91 3.47 16.81 -9.16
C THR A 91 4.01 18.21 -8.87
N ALA A 92 5.18 18.55 -9.42
CA ALA A 92 5.77 19.86 -9.26
C ALA A 92 6.66 20.22 -10.45
N ARG A 93 6.72 21.54 -10.78
CA ARG A 93 7.65 22.09 -11.77
C ARG A 93 8.19 23.43 -11.28
N VAL A 94 9.51 23.56 -11.30
CA VAL A 94 10.20 24.80 -10.98
C VAL A 94 11.29 25.06 -12.04
N GLY A 95 11.05 26.02 -12.93
CA GLY A 95 11.92 26.27 -14.05
C GLY A 95 12.02 25.06 -14.99
N ASN A 96 13.23 24.52 -15.15
CA ASN A 96 13.52 23.36 -15.96
C ASN A 96 13.56 22.02 -15.16
N ARG A 97 13.31 22.06 -13.86
CA ARG A 97 13.21 20.88 -13.00
C ARG A 97 11.76 20.46 -12.86
N THR A 98 11.49 19.18 -13.10
CA THR A 98 10.15 18.57 -13.01
C THR A 98 10.22 17.37 -12.09
N GLN A 99 9.29 17.30 -11.16
CA GLN A 99 9.11 16.18 -10.23
C GLN A 99 7.76 15.54 -10.45
N GLY A 100 7.67 14.25 -10.18
CA GLY A 100 6.41 13.54 -10.29
C GLY A 100 6.53 12.06 -9.98
N ILE A 101 5.50 11.34 -10.39
CA ILE A 101 5.36 9.92 -10.18
C ILE A 101 5.12 9.24 -11.52
N TYR A 102 5.72 8.09 -11.74
CA TYR A 102 5.46 7.26 -12.90
C TYR A 102 4.92 5.88 -12.51
N ARG A 103 4.20 5.28 -13.44
CA ARG A 103 3.74 3.91 -13.39
C ARG A 103 4.28 3.15 -14.60
N LEU A 104 4.94 2.01 -14.37
CA LEU A 104 5.28 1.07 -15.42
C LEU A 104 4.31 -0.12 -15.34
N ARG A 105 3.61 -0.39 -16.43
CA ARG A 105 2.72 -1.53 -16.63
C ARG A 105 3.29 -2.46 -17.68
N VAL A 106 3.22 -3.78 -17.44
CA VAL A 106 3.63 -4.82 -18.37
C VAL A 106 2.41 -5.67 -18.74
N GLY A 107 1.97 -5.59 -19.98
CA GLY A 107 0.72 -6.22 -20.41
C GLY A 107 -0.46 -5.69 -19.59
N ARG A 108 -1.14 -6.61 -18.90
CA ARG A 108 -2.21 -6.28 -17.95
C ARG A 108 -1.71 -6.18 -16.50
N VAL A 109 -0.43 -6.47 -16.26
CA VAL A 109 0.17 -6.48 -14.93
C VAL A 109 0.80 -5.13 -14.63
N ARG A 110 0.50 -4.57 -13.47
CA ARG A 110 1.19 -3.41 -12.93
C ARG A 110 2.45 -3.87 -12.22
N VAL A 111 3.61 -3.44 -12.68
CA VAL A 111 4.88 -3.93 -12.14
C VAL A 111 5.54 -2.98 -11.16
N GLY A 112 5.25 -1.71 -11.20
CA GLY A 112 5.82 -0.78 -10.23
C GLY A 112 5.45 0.67 -10.45
N TYR A 113 5.76 1.43 -9.42
CA TYR A 113 5.60 2.87 -9.34
C TYR A 113 6.93 3.46 -8.87
N GLY A 114 7.24 4.65 -9.34
CA GLY A 114 8.42 5.37 -8.89
C GLY A 114 8.21 6.86 -8.94
N ARG A 115 8.99 7.58 -8.14
CA ARG A 115 9.12 9.04 -8.23
C ARG A 115 10.23 9.38 -9.19
N TYR A 116 10.07 10.46 -9.91
CA TYR A 116 11.12 11.04 -10.73
C TYR A 116 11.39 12.49 -10.33
N ASP A 117 12.63 12.88 -10.46
CA ASP A 117 13.10 14.25 -10.30
C ASP A 117 14.07 14.52 -11.42
N VAL A 118 13.62 15.23 -12.45
CA VAL A 118 14.35 15.43 -13.69
C VAL A 118 14.65 16.90 -13.94
N VAL A 119 15.79 17.16 -14.53
CA VAL A 119 16.15 18.46 -15.07
C VAL A 119 16.19 18.35 -16.59
N ILE A 120 15.46 19.24 -17.27
CA ILE A 120 15.31 19.24 -18.73
C ILE A 120 16.18 20.34 -19.30
N GLY A 121 17.07 19.96 -20.22
CA GLY A 121 17.96 20.89 -20.92
C GLY A 121 17.25 21.75 -21.98
N PRO A 122 17.95 22.75 -22.56
CA PRO A 122 17.37 23.63 -23.57
C PRO A 122 16.88 22.90 -24.82
N ALA A 123 17.50 21.75 -25.15
CA ALA A 123 17.11 20.90 -26.28
C ALA A 123 15.86 20.05 -26.02
N GLY A 124 15.25 20.12 -24.83
CA GLY A 124 14.10 19.29 -24.45
C GLY A 124 14.50 17.85 -24.05
N THR A 125 15.77 17.59 -23.79
CA THR A 125 16.27 16.29 -23.31
C THR A 125 16.57 16.35 -21.82
N PHE A 126 16.52 15.19 -21.14
CA PHE A 126 16.91 15.09 -19.73
C PHE A 126 18.41 15.28 -19.59
N ILE A 127 18.85 16.18 -18.71
CA ILE A 127 20.26 16.35 -18.33
C ILE A 127 20.57 15.70 -16.99
N SER A 128 19.56 15.52 -16.14
CA SER A 128 19.62 14.64 -14.99
C SER A 128 18.26 14.01 -14.73
N ASP A 129 18.27 12.78 -14.27
CA ASP A 129 17.10 12.03 -13.86
C ASP A 129 17.45 11.24 -12.59
N ARG A 130 16.68 11.44 -11.53
CA ARG A 130 16.77 10.66 -10.32
C ARG A 130 15.45 9.98 -10.07
N SER A 131 15.45 8.67 -10.18
CA SER A 131 14.31 7.83 -9.86
C SER A 131 14.44 7.20 -8.48
N SER A 132 13.32 7.09 -7.76
CA SER A 132 13.21 6.40 -6.49
C SER A 132 11.93 5.59 -6.44
N PRO A 133 11.83 4.58 -5.55
CA PRO A 133 10.60 3.84 -5.36
C PRO A 133 9.44 4.72 -4.93
N ALA A 134 8.22 4.35 -5.38
CA ALA A 134 6.96 4.93 -4.92
C ALA A 134 5.92 3.83 -4.68
N SER A 135 4.88 4.16 -3.93
CA SER A 135 3.74 3.28 -3.72
C SER A 135 2.66 3.49 -4.77
N VAL A 136 1.70 2.56 -4.83
CA VAL A 136 0.50 2.75 -5.64
C VAL A 136 -0.31 3.95 -5.14
N ALA A 137 -0.37 4.16 -3.83
CA ALA A 137 -1.09 5.30 -3.24
C ALA A 137 -0.49 6.65 -3.68
N ASP A 138 0.84 6.76 -3.71
CA ASP A 138 1.51 7.97 -4.20
C ASP A 138 1.11 8.29 -5.66
N PHE A 139 1.00 7.26 -6.52
CA PHE A 139 0.60 7.45 -7.91
C PHE A 139 -0.89 7.79 -8.04
N GLU A 140 -1.76 7.17 -7.25
CA GLU A 140 -3.20 7.44 -7.21
C GLU A 140 -3.48 8.86 -6.75
N GLU A 141 -2.80 9.31 -5.70
CA GLU A 141 -2.86 10.69 -5.21
C GLU A 141 -2.46 11.68 -6.31
N ALA A 142 -1.31 11.45 -6.97
CA ALA A 142 -0.83 12.28 -8.06
C ALA A 142 -1.73 12.23 -9.31
N ALA A 143 -2.39 11.11 -9.55
CA ALA A 143 -3.31 10.94 -10.68
C ALA A 143 -4.70 11.53 -10.44
N GLY A 144 -5.08 11.75 -9.18
CA GLY A 144 -6.42 12.17 -8.80
C GLY A 144 -7.52 11.18 -9.19
N ALA A 145 -7.17 9.90 -9.34
CA ALA A 145 -8.09 8.85 -9.76
C ALA A 145 -7.66 7.47 -9.25
N THR A 146 -8.62 6.62 -8.98
CA THR A 146 -8.39 5.22 -8.68
C THR A 146 -7.86 4.50 -9.91
N LEU A 147 -6.72 3.83 -9.78
CA LEU A 147 -6.05 3.14 -10.89
C LEU A 147 -6.50 1.69 -11.07
N PHE A 148 -7.26 1.17 -10.13
CA PHE A 148 -7.73 -0.20 -10.15
C PHE A 148 -9.13 -0.25 -10.79
N THR A 149 -9.24 -0.94 -11.92
CA THR A 149 -10.52 -1.36 -12.44
C THR A 149 -10.78 -2.81 -12.01
N ALA A 150 -12.03 -3.15 -11.77
CA ALA A 150 -12.42 -4.52 -11.42
C ALA A 150 -11.93 -5.56 -12.46
N ASP A 151 -11.85 -5.17 -13.72
CA ASP A 151 -11.40 -6.02 -14.81
C ASP A 151 -9.89 -6.32 -14.78
N ASP A 152 -9.06 -5.36 -14.35
CA ASP A 152 -7.62 -5.55 -14.20
C ASP A 152 -7.30 -6.58 -13.10
N ASP A 153 -8.09 -6.59 -12.02
CA ASP A 153 -7.92 -7.50 -10.89
C ASP A 153 -8.37 -8.92 -11.20
N VAL A 154 -9.49 -9.08 -11.91
CA VAL A 154 -10.10 -10.39 -12.17
C VAL A 154 -9.23 -11.26 -13.07
N LEU A 155 -8.52 -10.70 -14.04
CA LEU A 155 -7.76 -11.47 -15.04
C LEU A 155 -6.44 -12.03 -14.51
N ASP A 156 -5.75 -11.31 -13.62
CA ASP A 156 -4.48 -11.77 -13.05
C ASP A 156 -4.66 -12.48 -11.71
N ARG A 157 -5.79 -12.28 -11.05
CA ARG A 157 -6.09 -12.86 -9.75
C ARG A 157 -6.02 -14.38 -9.76
N GLY A 158 -6.66 -15.03 -10.74
CA GLY A 158 -6.64 -16.47 -10.89
C GLY A 158 -5.24 -17.03 -11.12
N TYR A 159 -4.45 -16.36 -11.93
CA TYR A 159 -3.06 -16.74 -12.20
C TYR A 159 -2.18 -16.58 -10.95
N TYR A 160 -2.26 -15.44 -10.26
CA TYR A 160 -1.48 -15.22 -9.05
C TYR A 160 -1.88 -16.16 -7.92
N GLN A 161 -3.15 -16.52 -7.83
CA GLN A 161 -3.65 -17.49 -6.86
C GLN A 161 -3.00 -18.87 -7.05
N GLN A 162 -2.72 -19.27 -8.30
CA GLN A 162 -2.05 -20.54 -8.60
C GLN A 162 -0.57 -20.54 -8.16
N LEU A 163 0.07 -19.37 -8.10
CA LEU A 163 1.44 -19.18 -7.66
C LEU A 163 1.54 -18.95 -6.15
N ALA A 164 0.58 -18.26 -5.55
CA ALA A 164 0.56 -17.97 -4.13
C ALA A 164 0.51 -19.25 -3.28
N GLY A 165 1.21 -19.26 -2.15
CA GLY A 165 1.25 -20.41 -1.24
C GLY A 165 2.58 -20.55 -0.51
N ARG A 166 2.72 -21.64 0.19
CA ARG A 166 3.88 -21.97 1.03
C ARG A 166 4.74 -23.03 0.34
N TYR A 167 6.03 -22.78 0.23
CA TYR A 167 7.00 -23.68 -0.40
C TYR A 167 8.13 -23.92 0.57
N ARG A 168 8.45 -25.20 0.85
CA ARG A 168 9.50 -25.62 1.80
C ARG A 168 10.79 -25.88 1.06
N LEU A 169 11.85 -25.19 1.46
CA LEU A 169 13.23 -25.44 1.04
C LEU A 169 13.81 -26.69 1.71
N PRO A 170 14.88 -27.29 1.16
CA PRO A 170 15.54 -28.45 1.76
C PRO A 170 16.05 -28.22 3.18
N ASP A 171 16.44 -27.00 3.53
CA ASP A 171 16.90 -26.59 4.86
C ASP A 171 15.74 -26.38 5.86
N GLY A 172 14.49 -26.61 5.45
CA GLY A 172 13.30 -26.43 6.26
C GLY A 172 12.70 -25.03 6.21
N CYS A 173 13.41 -24.04 5.70
CA CYS A 173 12.90 -22.67 5.53
C CYS A 173 11.71 -22.63 4.57
N LEU A 174 10.80 -21.69 4.79
CA LEU A 174 9.63 -21.50 3.93
C LEU A 174 9.78 -20.25 3.07
N LEU A 175 9.53 -20.41 1.79
CA LEU A 175 9.21 -19.31 0.89
C LEU A 175 7.68 -19.19 0.84
N ILE A 176 7.15 -18.11 1.38
CA ILE A 176 5.73 -17.83 1.42
C ILE A 176 5.44 -16.78 0.37
N VAL A 177 4.75 -17.21 -0.70
CA VAL A 177 4.34 -16.33 -1.80
C VAL A 177 2.94 -15.82 -1.50
N THR A 178 2.83 -14.51 -1.37
CA THR A 178 1.57 -13.79 -1.21
C THR A 178 1.32 -12.89 -2.40
N ARG A 179 0.08 -12.51 -2.58
CA ARG A 179 -0.39 -11.67 -3.66
C ARG A 179 -0.75 -10.29 -3.11
N SER A 180 -0.61 -9.28 -3.92
CA SER A 180 -1.35 -8.02 -3.81
C SER A 180 -1.95 -7.65 -5.18
N VAL A 181 -2.73 -6.59 -5.22
CA VAL A 181 -3.38 -6.11 -6.44
C VAL A 181 -2.39 -5.93 -7.60
N VAL A 182 -1.15 -5.54 -7.31
CA VAL A 182 -0.17 -5.12 -8.33
C VAL A 182 0.98 -6.10 -8.56
N ARG A 183 1.22 -7.04 -7.63
CA ARG A 183 2.35 -7.98 -7.75
C ARG A 183 2.28 -9.14 -6.78
N LEU A 184 3.17 -10.11 -6.98
CA LEU A 184 3.51 -11.11 -5.98
C LEU A 184 4.58 -10.59 -5.04
N PHE A 185 4.52 -11.08 -3.80
CA PHE A 185 5.59 -10.92 -2.81
C PHE A 185 6.05 -12.29 -2.32
N VAL A 186 7.31 -12.41 -1.99
CA VAL A 186 7.86 -13.61 -1.36
C VAL A 186 8.49 -13.25 -0.02
N ARG A 187 8.09 -13.97 1.01
CA ARG A 187 8.70 -13.92 2.35
C ARG A 187 9.49 -15.19 2.61
N ASN A 188 10.72 -15.06 3.07
CA ASN A 188 11.51 -16.19 3.58
C ASN A 188 11.38 -16.24 5.11
N SER A 189 10.95 -17.39 5.65
CA SER A 189 10.70 -17.55 7.09
C SER A 189 11.95 -17.50 7.97
N CYS A 190 13.11 -17.87 7.43
CA CYS A 190 14.36 -17.90 8.19
C CYS A 190 15.09 -16.56 8.20
N THR A 191 15.07 -15.84 7.11
CA THR A 191 15.75 -14.54 6.99
C THR A 191 14.83 -13.35 7.25
N ALA A 192 13.52 -13.61 7.38
CA ALA A 192 12.46 -12.60 7.41
C ALA A 192 12.44 -11.67 6.17
N SER A 193 13.21 -11.98 5.13
CA SER A 193 13.20 -11.19 3.89
C SER A 193 11.80 -11.18 3.29
N TRP A 194 11.42 -10.03 2.73
CA TRP A 194 10.15 -9.80 2.07
C TRP A 194 10.39 -8.97 0.82
N ARG A 195 10.10 -9.53 -0.33
CA ARG A 195 10.49 -8.95 -1.63
C ARG A 195 9.33 -8.95 -2.59
N GLY A 196 9.10 -7.83 -3.25
CA GLY A 196 8.20 -7.75 -4.41
C GLY A 196 8.82 -8.43 -5.62
N LEU A 197 8.00 -9.17 -6.36
CA LEU A 197 8.42 -9.89 -7.57
C LEU A 197 7.96 -9.15 -8.81
N SER A 198 8.86 -9.01 -9.78
CA SER A 198 8.58 -8.53 -11.14
C SER A 198 8.58 -9.70 -12.10
N ARG A 199 7.53 -9.81 -12.93
CA ARG A 199 7.40 -10.89 -13.92
C ARG A 199 8.38 -10.67 -15.07
N VAL A 200 9.15 -11.69 -15.40
CA VAL A 200 10.06 -11.69 -16.56
C VAL A 200 9.38 -12.35 -17.75
N SER A 201 8.93 -13.59 -17.58
CA SER A 201 8.21 -14.34 -18.61
C SER A 201 7.43 -15.49 -17.98
N GLY A 202 6.23 -15.80 -18.49
CA GLY A 202 5.47 -16.96 -18.04
C GLY A 202 5.52 -17.16 -16.53
N ARG A 203 6.24 -18.19 -16.06
CA ARG A 203 6.41 -18.54 -14.65
C ARG A 203 7.75 -18.07 -14.05
N VAL A 204 8.47 -17.17 -14.72
CA VAL A 204 9.77 -16.66 -14.26
C VAL A 204 9.60 -15.23 -13.73
N TRP A 205 10.10 -14.99 -12.54
CA TRP A 205 10.02 -13.73 -11.81
C TRP A 205 11.39 -13.33 -11.28
N THR A 206 11.59 -12.05 -11.01
CA THR A 206 12.80 -11.54 -10.38
C THR A 206 12.46 -10.65 -9.19
N SER A 207 13.38 -10.55 -8.24
CA SER A 207 13.42 -9.47 -7.27
C SER A 207 14.71 -8.67 -7.42
N GLY A 208 14.67 -7.39 -7.07
CA GLY A 208 15.80 -6.48 -7.11
C GLY A 208 15.57 -5.31 -6.15
N ALA A 209 16.52 -4.37 -6.12
CA ALA A 209 16.42 -3.18 -5.29
C ALA A 209 15.21 -2.32 -5.65
N HIS A 210 14.90 -2.27 -6.94
CA HIS A 210 13.86 -1.41 -7.49
C HIS A 210 13.29 -2.03 -8.76
N VAL A 211 12.02 -1.77 -9.09
CA VAL A 211 11.39 -2.31 -10.31
C VAL A 211 12.09 -1.86 -11.61
N LEU A 212 12.69 -0.70 -11.60
CA LEU A 212 13.45 -0.14 -12.73
C LEU A 212 14.97 -0.37 -12.60
N SER A 213 15.45 -0.93 -11.49
CA SER A 213 16.85 -1.30 -11.35
C SER A 213 17.20 -2.47 -12.26
N ALA A 214 18.34 -2.40 -12.93
CA ALA A 214 18.93 -3.51 -13.66
C ALA A 214 19.41 -4.63 -12.74
N GLU A 215 19.61 -4.34 -11.45
CA GLU A 215 20.08 -5.30 -10.47
C GLU A 215 19.02 -6.36 -10.17
N VAL A 216 19.39 -7.61 -10.29
CA VAL A 216 18.58 -8.77 -9.94
C VAL A 216 19.20 -9.46 -8.73
N TRP A 217 18.52 -9.41 -7.59
CA TRP A 217 18.98 -10.10 -6.37
C TRP A 217 18.68 -11.59 -6.40
N ALA A 218 17.50 -11.96 -6.93
CA ALA A 218 17.11 -13.34 -7.06
C ALA A 218 16.16 -13.53 -8.25
N ARG A 219 16.24 -14.72 -8.85
CA ARG A 219 15.34 -15.20 -9.88
C ARG A 219 14.49 -16.33 -9.32
N TYR A 220 13.20 -16.31 -9.60
CA TYR A 220 12.19 -17.25 -9.13
C TYR A 220 11.55 -17.93 -10.32
N ARG A 221 11.52 -19.24 -10.34
CA ARG A 221 10.89 -20.04 -11.40
C ARG A 221 9.85 -20.98 -10.80
N PHE A 222 8.61 -20.73 -11.08
CA PHE A 222 7.51 -21.61 -10.67
C PHE A 222 7.40 -22.80 -11.62
N ALA A 223 7.24 -24.00 -11.09
CA ALA A 223 6.99 -25.19 -11.87
C ALA A 223 5.64 -25.12 -12.63
N PRO A 224 5.44 -25.90 -13.70
CA PRO A 224 4.14 -26.02 -14.37
C PRO A 224 3.03 -26.35 -13.39
N PHE A 225 1.84 -25.81 -13.63
CA PHE A 225 0.70 -26.03 -12.74
C PHE A 225 0.27 -27.49 -12.73
N THR A 226 0.00 -28.00 -11.53
CA THR A 226 -0.60 -29.32 -11.31
C THR A 226 -1.78 -29.10 -10.35
N ASN A 227 -2.96 -29.59 -10.71
CA ASN A 227 -4.19 -29.40 -9.94
C ASN A 227 -4.46 -27.92 -9.57
N GLY A 228 -4.25 -27.00 -10.52
CA GLY A 228 -4.54 -25.58 -10.35
C GLY A 228 -3.52 -24.79 -9.50
N ALA A 229 -2.35 -25.38 -9.21
CA ALA A 229 -1.32 -24.68 -8.45
C ALA A 229 0.10 -25.08 -8.90
N SER A 230 1.10 -24.21 -8.69
CA SER A 230 2.49 -24.57 -8.92
C SER A 230 2.97 -25.50 -7.80
N PRO A 231 3.49 -26.71 -8.11
CA PRO A 231 3.94 -27.67 -7.09
C PRO A 231 5.30 -27.32 -6.51
N ALA A 232 6.10 -26.48 -7.19
CA ALA A 232 7.46 -26.15 -6.74
C ALA A 232 7.86 -24.74 -7.20
N LEU A 233 8.82 -24.18 -6.47
CA LEU A 233 9.42 -22.87 -6.72
C LEU A 233 10.95 -23.01 -6.63
N THR A 234 11.65 -22.79 -7.73
CA THR A 234 13.11 -22.70 -7.76
C THR A 234 13.55 -21.26 -7.56
N ILE A 235 14.49 -21.02 -6.67
CA ILE A 235 15.15 -19.74 -6.43
C ILE A 235 16.62 -19.82 -6.83
N GLU A 236 17.07 -18.89 -7.64
CA GLU A 236 18.46 -18.64 -7.99
C GLU A 236 18.90 -17.33 -7.31
N GLU A 237 19.79 -17.41 -6.35
CA GLU A 237 20.22 -16.28 -5.53
C GLU A 237 21.69 -16.44 -5.13
N ALA A 238 22.50 -15.38 -5.29
CA ALA A 238 23.92 -15.37 -4.91
C ALA A 238 24.72 -16.60 -5.41
N GLY A 239 24.50 -16.99 -6.67
CA GLY A 239 25.19 -18.12 -7.31
C GLY A 239 24.69 -19.51 -6.88
N SER A 240 23.68 -19.59 -6.02
CA SER A 240 23.09 -20.86 -5.58
C SER A 240 21.71 -21.06 -6.17
N THR A 241 21.36 -22.30 -6.49
CA THR A 241 20.03 -22.70 -6.96
C THR A 241 19.42 -23.68 -5.97
N ARG A 242 18.23 -23.35 -5.47
CA ARG A 242 17.49 -24.19 -4.52
C ARG A 242 16.04 -24.36 -4.98
N THR A 243 15.47 -25.52 -4.79
CA THR A 243 14.06 -25.80 -5.13
C THR A 243 13.27 -26.04 -3.84
N ALA A 244 12.20 -25.25 -3.70
CA ALA A 244 11.24 -25.39 -2.62
C ALA A 244 9.99 -26.10 -3.12
N ILE A 245 9.49 -27.05 -2.35
CA ILE A 245 8.30 -27.85 -2.69
C ILE A 245 7.07 -27.25 -1.99
N ARG A 246 5.98 -27.12 -2.72
CA ARG A 246 4.72 -26.63 -2.16
C ARG A 246 4.22 -27.51 -1.04
N ILE A 247 3.85 -26.89 0.07
CA ILE A 247 3.22 -27.56 1.21
C ILE A 247 1.83 -27.00 1.45
N ALA A 248 0.92 -27.87 1.88
CA ALA A 248 -0.47 -27.51 2.16
C ALA A 248 -0.67 -27.36 3.68
N GLY A 249 -0.44 -26.15 4.21
CA GLY A 249 -0.73 -25.85 5.62
C GLY A 249 -2.22 -25.64 5.90
N TYR A 250 -2.95 -25.14 4.95
CA TYR A 250 -4.39 -24.89 4.99
C TYR A 250 -5.02 -25.10 3.60
N ARG A 251 -6.33 -25.14 3.53
CA ARG A 251 -7.09 -25.02 2.28
C ARG A 251 -7.69 -23.62 2.17
N THR A 252 -7.90 -23.15 0.97
CA THR A 252 -8.60 -21.88 0.68
C THR A 252 -9.92 -22.16 -0.02
N GLN A 253 -10.92 -21.36 0.26
CA GLN A 253 -12.23 -21.40 -0.39
C GLN A 253 -12.67 -19.96 -0.67
N GLU A 254 -13.06 -19.67 -1.91
CA GLU A 254 -13.72 -18.41 -2.25
C GLU A 254 -15.12 -18.43 -1.64
N VAL A 255 -15.50 -17.32 -1.00
CA VAL A 255 -16.77 -17.18 -0.28
C VAL A 255 -17.35 -15.80 -0.53
N SER A 256 -18.66 -15.69 -0.30
CA SER A 256 -19.34 -14.40 -0.26
C SER A 256 -20.37 -14.37 0.87
N PHE A 257 -20.63 -13.19 1.39
CA PHE A 257 -21.64 -12.95 2.44
C PHE A 257 -22.20 -11.53 2.28
N ARG A 258 -23.32 -11.25 2.94
CA ARG A 258 -23.96 -9.94 2.87
C ARG A 258 -23.73 -9.15 4.16
N SER A 259 -23.40 -7.87 4.00
CA SER A 259 -23.44 -6.88 5.09
C SER A 259 -24.89 -6.58 5.51
N GLY A 260 -25.05 -5.92 6.65
CA GLY A 260 -26.38 -5.59 7.17
C GLY A 260 -27.24 -4.72 6.26
N ASP A 261 -26.63 -3.96 5.36
CA ASP A 261 -27.29 -3.16 4.33
C ASP A 261 -27.56 -3.93 3.00
N GLY A 262 -27.29 -5.24 2.99
CA GLY A 262 -27.46 -6.10 1.82
C GLY A 262 -26.27 -6.12 0.86
N THR A 263 -25.25 -5.28 1.05
CA THR A 263 -24.03 -5.23 0.20
C THR A 263 -23.35 -6.60 0.17
N LEU A 264 -23.10 -7.12 -1.03
CA LEU A 264 -22.39 -8.39 -1.22
C LEU A 264 -20.89 -8.18 -1.05
N LEU A 265 -20.30 -8.91 -0.11
CA LEU A 265 -18.88 -8.91 0.16
C LEU A 265 -18.27 -10.27 -0.24
N ALA A 266 -17.14 -10.23 -0.93
CA ALA A 266 -16.41 -11.40 -1.39
C ALA A 266 -15.13 -11.61 -0.57
N GLY A 267 -14.74 -12.85 -0.35
CA GLY A 267 -13.57 -13.16 0.47
C GLY A 267 -12.98 -14.52 0.19
N THR A 268 -11.89 -14.82 0.87
CA THR A 268 -11.25 -16.14 0.92
C THR A 268 -11.26 -16.63 2.36
N LEU A 269 -11.78 -17.82 2.55
CA LEU A 269 -11.72 -18.55 3.81
C LEU A 269 -10.50 -19.46 3.81
N TYR A 270 -9.62 -19.28 4.78
CA TYR A 270 -8.44 -20.13 5.03
C TYR A 270 -8.79 -21.11 6.14
N THR A 271 -8.75 -22.42 5.87
CA THR A 271 -9.05 -23.45 6.85
C THR A 271 -7.83 -24.35 7.06
N PRO A 272 -7.24 -24.42 8.26
CA PRO A 272 -6.12 -25.30 8.56
C PRO A 272 -6.43 -26.77 8.25
N ARG A 273 -5.47 -27.50 7.69
CA ARG A 273 -5.65 -28.92 7.34
C ARG A 273 -5.46 -29.87 8.51
N ALA A 274 -4.57 -29.53 9.44
CA ALA A 274 -4.25 -30.39 10.58
C ALA A 274 -4.91 -29.90 11.87
N GLY A 275 -5.25 -30.81 12.77
CA GLY A 275 -5.79 -30.53 14.11
C GLY A 275 -7.32 -30.69 14.21
N LYS A 276 -7.84 -30.54 15.43
CA LYS A 276 -9.26 -30.76 15.75
C LYS A 276 -10.16 -29.58 15.34
N HIS A 277 -11.41 -29.84 15.01
CA HIS A 277 -12.48 -28.85 14.82
C HIS A 277 -13.49 -28.95 15.98
N PRO A 278 -14.22 -27.85 16.32
CA PRO A 278 -14.15 -26.49 15.75
C PRO A 278 -12.91 -25.71 16.25
N ARG A 279 -12.52 -24.66 15.50
CA ARG A 279 -11.30 -23.87 15.75
C ARG A 279 -11.59 -22.41 16.04
N PRO A 280 -10.66 -21.70 16.72
CA PRO A 280 -10.68 -20.25 16.75
C PRO A 280 -10.67 -19.67 15.33
N ALA A 281 -11.32 -18.54 15.15
CA ALA A 281 -11.33 -17.86 13.85
C ALA A 281 -10.96 -16.39 13.96
N SER A 282 -10.54 -15.79 12.84
CA SER A 282 -10.28 -14.35 12.73
C SER A 282 -10.86 -13.77 11.46
N VAL A 283 -11.53 -12.63 11.58
CA VAL A 283 -11.86 -11.75 10.46
C VAL A 283 -10.72 -10.79 10.25
N MET A 284 -10.22 -10.69 9.01
CA MET A 284 -9.18 -9.72 8.64
C MET A 284 -9.79 -8.37 8.31
N LEU A 285 -9.30 -7.30 8.96
CA LEU A 285 -9.69 -5.92 8.75
C LEU A 285 -8.59 -5.14 8.02
N HIS A 286 -8.99 -4.25 7.12
CA HIS A 286 -8.08 -3.53 6.23
C HIS A 286 -7.53 -2.24 6.83
N GLY A 287 -6.45 -1.76 6.23
CA GLY A 287 -5.97 -0.39 6.35
C GLY A 287 -6.85 0.62 5.58
N SER A 288 -6.36 1.87 5.47
CA SER A 288 -7.04 2.96 4.75
C SER A 288 -7.06 2.74 3.23
N GLY A 289 -7.98 3.43 2.56
CA GLY A 289 -8.14 3.36 1.10
C GLY A 289 -8.86 2.10 0.60
N PRO A 290 -9.06 1.98 -0.71
CA PRO A 290 -9.62 0.80 -1.35
C PRO A 290 -8.60 -0.35 -1.27
N GLN A 291 -8.98 -1.46 -0.64
CA GLN A 291 -8.11 -2.62 -0.47
C GLN A 291 -8.91 -3.90 -0.72
N ASP A 292 -8.33 -4.78 -1.52
CA ASP A 292 -8.83 -6.14 -1.61
C ASP A 292 -8.41 -6.97 -0.37
N ARG A 293 -8.78 -8.24 -0.33
CA ARG A 293 -8.52 -9.18 0.78
C ARG A 293 -7.04 -9.45 1.05
N ASP A 294 -6.14 -9.07 0.14
CA ASP A 294 -4.70 -9.22 0.34
C ASP A 294 -4.10 -8.00 1.06
N GLY A 295 -4.77 -6.86 0.95
CA GLY A 295 -4.38 -5.62 1.59
C GLY A 295 -3.21 -4.91 0.92
N TYR A 296 -2.95 -3.69 1.37
CA TYR A 296 -1.81 -2.91 0.90
C TYR A 296 -0.51 -3.68 1.08
N ALA A 297 0.28 -3.76 0.00
CA ALA A 297 1.55 -4.49 -0.02
C ALA A 297 1.45 -5.93 0.53
N SER A 298 0.33 -6.60 0.31
CA SER A 298 0.00 -7.95 0.79
C SER A 298 0.01 -8.16 2.31
N ILE A 299 -0.05 -7.12 3.13
CA ILE A 299 0.07 -7.26 4.59
C ILE A 299 -1.07 -8.10 5.19
N ILE A 300 -2.29 -7.95 4.68
CA ILE A 300 -3.44 -8.75 5.13
C ILE A 300 -3.24 -10.23 4.77
N ALA A 301 -2.77 -10.52 3.54
CA ALA A 301 -2.45 -11.88 3.11
C ALA A 301 -1.31 -12.51 3.95
N VAL A 302 -0.29 -11.72 4.32
CA VAL A 302 0.82 -12.18 5.19
C VAL A 302 0.31 -12.54 6.58
N LEU A 303 -0.53 -11.69 7.18
CA LEU A 303 -1.11 -11.96 8.50
C LEU A 303 -2.08 -13.14 8.44
N ALA A 304 -2.92 -13.23 7.40
CA ALA A 304 -3.87 -14.31 7.19
C ALA A 304 -3.15 -15.66 7.02
N ASP A 305 -2.08 -15.71 6.21
CA ASP A 305 -1.22 -16.89 6.06
C ASP A 305 -0.65 -17.35 7.40
N GLN A 306 -0.08 -16.41 8.17
CA GLN A 306 0.54 -16.75 9.45
C GLN A 306 -0.48 -17.25 10.47
N LEU A 307 -1.65 -16.60 10.59
CA LEU A 307 -2.73 -17.01 11.47
C LEU A 307 -3.30 -18.38 11.09
N ALA A 308 -3.55 -18.60 9.78
CA ALA A 308 -4.06 -19.89 9.29
C ALA A 308 -3.05 -21.02 9.48
N ALA A 309 -1.77 -20.77 9.22
CA ALA A 309 -0.70 -21.75 9.45
C ALA A 309 -0.50 -22.07 10.94
N SER A 310 -0.91 -21.15 11.82
CA SER A 310 -0.88 -21.33 13.28
C SER A 310 -2.17 -21.92 13.85
N GLY A 311 -3.08 -22.42 13.02
CA GLY A 311 -4.23 -23.20 13.45
C GLY A 311 -5.58 -22.46 13.49
N ARG A 312 -5.68 -21.19 13.08
CA ARG A 312 -6.96 -20.43 13.06
C ARG A 312 -7.66 -20.56 11.71
N VAL A 313 -8.97 -20.58 11.72
CA VAL A 313 -9.75 -20.30 10.51
C VAL A 313 -9.69 -18.79 10.27
N VAL A 314 -9.39 -18.36 9.04
CA VAL A 314 -9.24 -16.93 8.72
C VAL A 314 -10.15 -16.57 7.56
N LEU A 315 -10.94 -15.51 7.73
CA LEU A 315 -11.70 -14.87 6.65
C LEU A 315 -11.04 -13.55 6.28
N ALA A 316 -10.42 -13.52 5.12
CA ALA A 316 -9.96 -12.29 4.47
C ALA A 316 -10.94 -11.92 3.36
N PHE A 317 -11.54 -10.74 3.42
CA PHE A 317 -12.56 -10.31 2.44
C PHE A 317 -12.14 -9.01 1.76
N ASP A 318 -12.63 -8.75 0.56
CA ASP A 318 -12.42 -7.49 -0.13
C ASP A 318 -13.24 -6.40 0.58
N LYS A 319 -12.61 -5.28 0.89
CA LYS A 319 -13.31 -4.11 1.43
C LYS A 319 -14.42 -3.71 0.46
N ARG A 320 -15.55 -3.21 0.95
CA ARG A 320 -16.64 -2.77 0.06
C ARG A 320 -16.13 -1.79 -0.99
N GLY A 321 -16.60 -1.92 -2.22
CA GLY A 321 -16.14 -1.12 -3.36
C GLY A 321 -14.74 -1.47 -3.88
N ALA A 322 -14.12 -2.56 -3.37
CA ALA A 322 -12.81 -3.03 -3.85
C ALA A 322 -12.87 -4.52 -4.22
N GLY A 323 -11.94 -4.96 -5.08
CA GLY A 323 -11.83 -6.34 -5.51
C GLY A 323 -13.13 -6.88 -6.11
N ALA A 324 -13.67 -7.96 -5.54
CA ALA A 324 -14.94 -8.58 -5.96
C ALA A 324 -16.12 -8.21 -5.04
N SER A 325 -15.91 -7.34 -4.06
CA SER A 325 -16.98 -6.82 -3.19
C SER A 325 -17.74 -5.68 -3.85
N ALA A 326 -19.06 -5.71 -3.72
CA ALA A 326 -19.92 -4.63 -4.17
C ALA A 326 -19.88 -3.42 -3.21
N GLY A 327 -20.61 -2.36 -3.56
CA GLY A 327 -20.78 -1.17 -2.75
C GLY A 327 -19.85 -0.02 -3.14
N ASP A 328 -19.90 1.05 -2.34
CA ASP A 328 -19.12 2.26 -2.55
C ASP A 328 -18.13 2.42 -1.36
N GLY A 329 -16.85 2.19 -1.62
CA GLY A 329 -15.77 2.30 -0.63
C GLY A 329 -15.46 3.76 -0.27
N ASP A 330 -15.64 4.69 -1.20
CA ASP A 330 -15.31 6.10 -1.01
C ASP A 330 -16.28 6.80 -0.05
N ARG A 331 -17.50 6.26 0.08
CA ARG A 331 -18.52 6.74 1.03
C ARG A 331 -18.61 5.93 2.31
N ALA A 332 -17.79 4.88 2.45
CA ALA A 332 -17.83 4.00 3.60
C ALA A 332 -17.05 4.59 4.79
N GLY A 333 -17.76 5.21 5.70
CA GLY A 333 -17.23 5.59 7.03
C GLY A 333 -17.01 4.38 7.94
N PHE A 334 -16.43 4.62 9.11
CA PHE A 334 -16.11 3.55 10.06
C PHE A 334 -17.33 2.77 10.56
N ASP A 335 -18.50 3.39 10.68
CA ASP A 335 -19.71 2.72 11.10
C ASP A 335 -20.19 1.69 10.06
N VAL A 336 -20.04 2.02 8.77
CA VAL A 336 -20.35 1.11 7.66
C VAL A 336 -19.35 -0.04 7.60
N LEU A 337 -18.05 0.26 7.72
CA LEU A 337 -16.99 -0.76 7.76
C LEU A 337 -17.08 -1.66 9.00
N ALA A 338 -17.56 -1.12 10.13
CA ALA A 338 -17.82 -1.89 11.33
C ALA A 338 -19.00 -2.86 11.16
N ALA A 339 -20.04 -2.44 10.43
CA ALA A 339 -21.15 -3.34 10.07
C ALA A 339 -20.68 -4.48 9.15
N ASP A 340 -19.77 -4.21 8.21
CA ASP A 340 -19.14 -5.25 7.38
C ASP A 340 -18.35 -6.24 8.23
N ALA A 341 -17.58 -5.74 9.22
CA ALA A 341 -16.85 -6.59 10.15
C ALA A 341 -17.79 -7.49 10.99
N GLN A 342 -18.91 -6.93 11.47
CA GLN A 342 -19.93 -7.68 12.20
C GLN A 342 -20.56 -8.76 11.32
N ALA A 343 -20.89 -8.46 10.06
CA ALA A 343 -21.41 -9.43 9.10
C ALA A 343 -20.41 -10.55 8.79
N ALA A 344 -19.12 -10.22 8.67
CA ALA A 344 -18.05 -11.20 8.50
C ALA A 344 -17.91 -12.13 9.71
N MET A 345 -18.04 -11.61 10.95
CA MET A 345 -18.07 -12.42 12.17
C MET A 345 -19.30 -13.34 12.19
N ALA A 346 -20.47 -12.80 11.83
CA ALA A 346 -21.71 -13.58 11.75
C ALA A 346 -21.59 -14.70 10.70
N TYR A 347 -20.99 -14.42 9.54
CA TYR A 347 -20.72 -15.44 8.53
C TYR A 347 -19.80 -16.55 9.07
N LEU A 348 -18.71 -16.21 9.76
CA LEU A 348 -17.85 -17.21 10.38
C LEU A 348 -18.59 -18.07 11.42
N ALA A 349 -19.51 -17.49 12.17
CA ALA A 349 -20.31 -18.21 13.15
C ALA A 349 -21.26 -19.26 12.54
N THR A 350 -21.54 -19.21 11.24
CA THR A 350 -22.34 -20.24 10.52
C THR A 350 -21.48 -21.44 10.09
N ARG A 351 -20.17 -21.36 10.19
CA ARG A 351 -19.25 -22.38 9.67
C ARG A 351 -19.03 -23.49 10.69
N ALA A 352 -19.15 -24.74 10.26
CA ALA A 352 -19.00 -25.92 11.14
C ALA A 352 -17.56 -26.07 11.66
N GLU A 353 -16.57 -25.60 10.89
CA GLU A 353 -15.14 -25.62 11.27
C GLU A 353 -14.76 -24.55 12.31
N VAL A 354 -15.66 -23.63 12.65
CA VAL A 354 -15.41 -22.48 13.52
C VAL A 354 -16.04 -22.65 14.90
N ASP A 355 -15.25 -22.41 15.94
CA ASP A 355 -15.78 -22.23 17.28
C ASP A 355 -16.41 -20.83 17.41
N ARG A 356 -17.73 -20.77 17.48
CA ARG A 356 -18.52 -19.53 17.55
C ARG A 356 -18.15 -18.64 18.74
N ARG A 357 -17.58 -19.21 19.80
CA ARG A 357 -17.17 -18.47 21.01
C ARG A 357 -15.77 -17.88 20.88
N ARG A 358 -15.02 -18.27 19.84
CA ARG A 358 -13.62 -17.89 19.64
C ARG A 358 -13.40 -17.21 18.27
N ILE A 359 -14.33 -16.34 17.89
CA ILE A 359 -14.20 -15.50 16.69
C ILE A 359 -13.61 -14.17 17.11
N GLY A 360 -12.45 -13.82 16.54
CA GLY A 360 -11.72 -12.58 16.78
C GLY A 360 -11.61 -11.69 15.56
N LEU A 361 -10.98 -10.55 15.75
CA LEU A 361 -10.63 -9.58 14.71
C LEU A 361 -9.10 -9.47 14.60
N ALA A 362 -8.59 -9.35 13.39
CA ALA A 362 -7.18 -9.07 13.16
C ALA A 362 -7.02 -8.07 12.00
N GLY A 363 -5.98 -7.24 12.01
CA GLY A 363 -5.79 -6.29 10.91
C GLY A 363 -4.68 -5.29 11.16
N SER A 364 -4.61 -4.27 10.29
CA SER A 364 -3.59 -3.24 10.39
C SER A 364 -4.16 -1.84 10.20
N SER A 365 -3.46 -0.83 10.74
CA SER A 365 -3.71 0.59 10.47
C SER A 365 -5.16 1.01 10.80
N GLN A 366 -5.98 1.37 9.81
CA GLN A 366 -7.39 1.75 9.96
C GLN A 366 -8.24 0.71 10.72
N ALA A 367 -7.83 -0.57 10.68
CA ALA A 367 -8.50 -1.65 11.38
C ALA A 367 -8.77 -1.35 12.87
N GLY A 368 -7.95 -0.51 13.51
CA GLY A 368 -8.14 -0.12 14.91
C GLY A 368 -9.44 0.63 15.17
N TRP A 369 -9.79 1.61 14.33
CA TRP A 369 -11.06 2.34 14.45
C TRP A 369 -12.24 1.48 14.04
N VAL A 370 -12.10 0.68 12.99
CA VAL A 370 -13.16 -0.23 12.53
C VAL A 370 -13.49 -1.26 13.62
N ALA A 371 -12.48 -1.87 14.24
CA ALA A 371 -12.67 -2.81 15.34
C ALA A 371 -13.31 -2.12 16.57
N ALA A 372 -12.83 -0.92 16.94
CA ALA A 372 -13.40 -0.16 18.04
C ALA A 372 -14.89 0.19 17.79
N LYS A 373 -15.22 0.66 16.58
CA LYS A 373 -16.62 0.94 16.19
C LYS A 373 -17.46 -0.34 16.19
N ALA A 374 -16.96 -1.47 15.69
CA ALA A 374 -17.68 -2.74 15.74
C ALA A 374 -18.00 -3.16 17.18
N ILE A 375 -17.02 -3.04 18.10
CA ILE A 375 -17.20 -3.31 19.53
C ILE A 375 -18.20 -2.33 20.16
N ALA A 376 -18.10 -1.04 19.87
CA ALA A 376 -19.05 -0.02 20.36
C ALA A 376 -20.49 -0.29 19.89
N ARG A 377 -20.66 -0.94 18.72
CA ARG A 377 -21.94 -1.37 18.14
C ARG A 377 -22.40 -2.74 18.63
N GLY A 378 -21.74 -3.32 19.62
CA GLY A 378 -22.15 -4.57 20.25
C GLY A 378 -21.48 -5.84 19.71
N ALA A 379 -20.49 -5.73 18.80
CA ALA A 379 -19.66 -6.89 18.48
C ALA A 379 -18.87 -7.34 19.72
N ALA A 380 -18.77 -8.65 19.93
CA ALA A 380 -18.05 -9.25 21.03
C ALA A 380 -16.94 -10.19 20.49
N PRO A 381 -15.88 -9.65 19.83
CA PRO A 381 -14.78 -10.51 19.41
C PRO A 381 -14.11 -11.13 20.64
N ALA A 382 -13.80 -12.43 20.55
CA ALA A 382 -13.12 -13.14 21.64
C ALA A 382 -11.69 -12.64 21.84
N ASP A 383 -11.05 -12.28 20.74
CA ASP A 383 -9.70 -11.73 20.75
C ASP A 383 -9.46 -10.73 19.59
N VAL A 384 -8.42 -9.90 19.72
CA VAL A 384 -8.08 -8.88 18.73
C VAL A 384 -6.57 -8.80 18.56
N LEU A 385 -6.09 -8.81 17.29
CA LEU A 385 -4.70 -8.57 16.92
C LEU A 385 -4.60 -7.40 15.96
N LEU A 386 -3.93 -6.32 16.35
CA LEU A 386 -3.80 -5.13 15.51
C LEU A 386 -2.34 -4.70 15.35
N LEU A 387 -1.95 -4.42 14.10
CA LEU A 387 -0.61 -3.95 13.73
C LEU A 387 -0.67 -2.48 13.26
N GLY A 388 0.15 -1.61 13.84
CA GLY A 388 0.27 -0.20 13.45
C GLY A 388 -1.03 0.60 13.58
N ALA A 389 -1.97 0.17 14.41
CA ALA A 389 -3.33 0.69 14.43
C ALA A 389 -3.50 1.84 15.43
N ALA A 390 -3.45 3.09 14.95
CA ALA A 390 -3.67 4.28 15.74
C ALA A 390 -5.04 4.29 16.44
N GLY A 391 -6.06 3.71 15.81
CA GLY A 391 -7.42 3.56 16.34
C GLY A 391 -7.56 2.65 17.57
N THR A 392 -6.47 2.29 18.20
CA THR A 392 -6.45 1.71 19.55
C THR A 392 -6.34 2.76 20.64
N ALA A 393 -5.85 3.96 20.34
CA ALA A 393 -5.53 4.97 21.33
C ALA A 393 -5.72 6.42 20.87
N LEU A 394 -5.94 6.67 19.58
CA LEU A 394 -5.97 8.02 19.01
C LEU A 394 -7.18 8.21 18.08
N THR A 395 -7.65 9.45 17.99
CA THR A 395 -8.59 9.88 16.97
C THR A 395 -7.91 9.95 15.61
N VAL A 396 -8.69 9.98 14.52
CA VAL A 396 -8.16 10.21 13.16
C VAL A 396 -7.46 11.55 13.06
N ALA A 397 -8.03 12.60 13.66
CA ALA A 397 -7.44 13.94 13.64
C ALA A 397 -6.04 13.98 14.30
N GLU A 398 -5.88 13.33 15.47
CA GLU A 398 -4.58 13.24 16.16
C GLU A 398 -3.54 12.46 15.32
N GLN A 399 -3.96 11.35 14.73
CA GLN A 399 -3.08 10.53 13.91
C GLN A 399 -2.62 11.29 12.66
N ASN A 400 -3.53 11.98 11.96
CA ASN A 400 -3.18 12.76 10.79
C ASN A 400 -2.22 13.91 11.10
N LEU A 401 -2.42 14.63 12.20
CA LEU A 401 -1.48 15.68 12.64
C LEU A 401 -0.08 15.14 12.93
N TYR A 402 0.00 13.94 13.50
CA TYR A 402 1.30 13.29 13.72
C TYR A 402 1.96 12.92 12.38
N ASN A 403 1.24 12.23 11.49
CA ASN A 403 1.75 11.79 10.19
C ASN A 403 2.24 12.97 9.36
N THR A 404 1.43 14.05 9.25
CA THR A 404 1.81 15.27 8.55
C THR A 404 3.10 15.87 9.15
N ARG A 405 3.21 15.95 10.46
CA ARG A 405 4.41 16.49 11.13
C ARG A 405 5.67 15.67 10.79
N VAL A 406 5.56 14.34 10.83
CA VAL A 406 6.68 13.45 10.49
C VAL A 406 7.09 13.64 9.04
N ARG A 407 6.13 13.60 8.13
CA ARG A 407 6.39 13.71 6.68
C ARG A 407 6.98 15.07 6.30
N LEU A 408 6.46 16.18 6.84
CA LEU A 408 7.05 17.52 6.65
C LEU A 408 8.52 17.58 7.10
N ARG A 409 8.82 16.98 8.25
CA ARG A 409 10.20 16.89 8.76
C ARG A 409 11.08 16.06 7.82
N CYS A 410 10.59 14.92 7.37
CA CYS A 410 11.32 14.03 6.46
C CYS A 410 11.52 14.66 5.08
N ALA A 411 10.60 15.50 4.64
CA ALA A 411 10.73 16.30 3.41
C ALA A 411 11.67 17.51 3.56
N GLY A 412 12.22 17.76 4.75
CA GLY A 412 13.12 18.90 4.99
C GLY A 412 12.39 20.26 5.00
N VAL A 413 11.08 20.29 5.21
CA VAL A 413 10.32 21.54 5.27
C VAL A 413 10.73 22.33 6.51
N GLY A 414 11.06 23.61 6.34
CA GLY A 414 11.49 24.50 7.42
C GLY A 414 10.42 24.66 8.51
N THR A 415 10.86 24.88 9.74
CA THR A 415 9.99 24.86 10.94
C THR A 415 8.79 25.80 10.83
N ALA A 416 8.95 27.01 10.27
CA ALA A 416 7.88 27.99 10.14
C ALA A 416 6.79 27.53 9.13
N ASP A 417 7.21 26.99 7.98
CA ASP A 417 6.29 26.46 6.98
C ASP A 417 5.63 25.16 7.45
N ALA A 418 6.37 24.29 8.14
CA ALA A 418 5.79 23.09 8.76
C ALA A 418 4.74 23.43 9.81
N GLN A 419 4.98 24.48 10.64
CA GLN A 419 4.01 24.93 11.62
C GLN A 419 2.75 25.51 10.93
N LEU A 420 2.92 26.28 9.85
CA LEU A 420 1.79 26.83 9.08
C LEU A 420 0.92 25.71 8.47
N ALA A 421 1.52 24.67 7.90
CA ALA A 421 0.79 23.51 7.39
C ALA A 421 -0.01 22.80 8.50
N LEU A 422 0.62 22.57 9.67
CA LEU A 422 -0.05 21.95 10.82
C LEU A 422 -1.17 22.83 11.38
N ASP A 423 -1.04 24.17 11.35
CA ASP A 423 -2.08 25.07 11.80
C ASP A 423 -3.27 25.08 10.83
N GLN A 424 -3.00 25.02 9.52
CA GLN A 424 -4.03 24.86 8.50
C GLN A 424 -4.78 23.52 8.67
N GLN A 425 -4.08 22.42 8.91
CA GLN A 425 -4.70 21.13 9.17
C GLN A 425 -5.52 21.12 10.48
N ARG A 426 -5.06 21.77 11.54
CA ARG A 426 -5.85 21.93 12.76
C ARG A 426 -7.13 22.74 12.51
N ALA A 427 -7.03 23.81 11.74
CA ALA A 427 -8.18 24.62 11.35
C ALA A 427 -9.18 23.83 10.49
N PHE A 428 -8.69 22.95 9.59
CA PHE A 428 -9.53 22.01 8.85
C PHE A 428 -10.34 21.10 9.79
N PHE A 429 -9.71 20.46 10.75
CA PHE A 429 -10.43 19.63 11.72
C PHE A 429 -11.34 20.46 12.64
N ALA A 430 -10.96 21.67 13.02
CA ALA A 430 -11.83 22.58 13.77
C ALA A 430 -13.10 22.94 12.97
N TYR A 431 -12.95 23.22 11.68
CA TYR A 431 -14.06 23.50 10.77
C TYR A 431 -15.00 22.28 10.60
N LEU A 432 -14.47 21.05 10.51
CA LEU A 432 -15.31 19.85 10.46
C LEU A 432 -16.20 19.68 11.70
N ARG A 433 -15.76 20.25 12.84
CA ARG A 433 -16.51 20.20 14.10
C ARG A 433 -17.47 21.39 14.23
N ASP A 434 -17.05 22.55 13.76
CA ASP A 434 -17.77 23.81 13.86
C ASP A 434 -17.59 24.64 12.58
N PRO A 435 -18.60 24.67 11.68
CA PRO A 435 -18.55 25.43 10.44
C PRO A 435 -18.27 26.94 10.63
N ALA A 436 -18.49 27.51 11.81
CA ALA A 436 -18.13 28.90 12.10
C ALA A 436 -16.62 29.17 12.04
N GLN A 437 -15.79 28.13 12.05
CA GLN A 437 -14.34 28.22 11.89
C GLN A 437 -13.89 28.42 10.42
N ALA A 438 -14.81 28.45 9.44
CA ALA A 438 -14.48 28.63 8.01
C ALA A 438 -13.55 29.83 7.74
N PRO A 439 -13.76 31.05 8.30
CA PRO A 439 -12.86 32.18 8.03
C PRO A 439 -11.41 31.92 8.48
N ILE A 440 -11.21 31.18 9.56
CA ILE A 440 -9.87 30.83 10.08
C ILE A 440 -9.21 29.82 9.15
N LEU A 441 -9.94 28.78 8.74
CA LEU A 441 -9.47 27.78 7.78
C LEU A 441 -9.06 28.42 6.45
N ASP A 442 -9.94 29.26 5.88
CA ASP A 442 -9.71 29.91 4.59
C ASP A 442 -8.50 30.85 4.63
N ALA A 443 -8.35 31.63 5.71
CA ALA A 443 -7.19 32.50 5.90
C ALA A 443 -5.87 31.72 6.02
N LEU A 444 -5.86 30.62 6.75
CA LEU A 444 -4.67 29.76 6.89
C LEU A 444 -4.37 29.03 5.59
N THR A 445 -5.40 28.58 4.87
CA THR A 445 -5.25 27.93 3.56
C THR A 445 -4.64 28.91 2.54
N ALA A 446 -5.14 30.15 2.47
CA ALA A 446 -4.59 31.18 1.58
C ALA A 446 -3.11 31.50 1.89
N ARG A 447 -2.76 31.62 3.19
CA ARG A 447 -1.38 31.85 3.62
C ARG A 447 -0.46 30.70 3.26
N ALA A 448 -0.91 29.46 3.45
CA ALA A 448 -0.13 28.26 3.16
C ALA A 448 -0.01 28.02 1.65
N ALA A 449 -1.06 28.31 0.85
CA ALA A 449 -1.04 28.23 -0.60
C ALA A 449 -0.06 29.22 -1.25
N ALA A 450 0.21 30.34 -0.59
CA ALA A 450 1.24 31.29 -1.02
C ALA A 450 2.68 30.76 -0.82
N ARG A 451 2.86 29.63 -0.16
CA ARG A 451 4.15 28.97 0.05
C ARG A 451 4.31 27.80 -0.92
N PRO A 452 5.16 27.87 -1.97
CA PRO A 452 5.28 26.79 -2.97
C PRO A 452 5.61 25.42 -2.35
N VAL A 453 6.41 25.39 -1.29
CA VAL A 453 6.81 24.17 -0.56
C VAL A 453 5.65 23.47 0.16
N LEU A 454 4.52 24.17 0.35
CA LEU A 454 3.36 23.63 1.07
C LEU A 454 2.20 23.20 0.16
N ARG A 455 2.28 23.38 -1.15
CA ARG A 455 1.17 23.07 -2.06
C ARG A 455 0.63 21.64 -1.92
N ASP A 456 1.52 20.69 -1.76
CA ASP A 456 1.17 19.27 -1.66
C ASP A 456 0.80 18.82 -0.23
N TRP A 457 0.77 19.77 0.72
CA TRP A 457 0.50 19.51 2.13
C TRP A 457 -0.81 20.12 2.63
N LEU A 458 -1.56 20.77 1.75
CA LEU A 458 -2.77 21.50 2.15
C LEU A 458 -3.96 20.56 2.28
N PHE A 459 -4.65 20.69 3.39
CA PHE A 459 -6.00 20.14 3.56
C PHE A 459 -7.02 21.03 2.83
N PRO A 460 -8.19 20.48 2.45
CA PRO A 460 -9.24 21.26 1.79
C PRO A 460 -9.62 22.53 2.56
N ASP A 461 -9.96 23.58 1.84
CA ASP A 461 -10.60 24.78 2.40
C ASP A 461 -12.12 24.55 2.61
N SER A 462 -12.81 25.51 3.23
CA SER A 462 -14.24 25.39 3.52
C SER A 462 -15.12 25.23 2.26
N ARG A 463 -14.66 25.71 1.10
CA ARG A 463 -15.39 25.66 -0.18
C ARG A 463 -15.20 24.33 -0.92
N SER A 464 -14.13 23.63 -0.62
CA SER A 464 -13.74 22.38 -1.29
C SER A 464 -14.32 21.14 -0.62
N ILE A 465 -14.90 21.27 0.57
CA ILE A 465 -15.23 20.15 1.45
C ILE A 465 -16.27 19.19 0.85
N ASP A 466 -17.25 19.73 0.10
CA ASP A 466 -18.31 18.93 -0.54
C ASP A 466 -17.83 18.15 -1.77
N ARG A 467 -16.65 18.42 -2.26
CA ARG A 467 -16.10 17.86 -3.51
C ARG A 467 -14.85 17.02 -3.33
N SER A 468 -14.34 16.90 -2.10
CA SER A 468 -13.00 16.38 -1.86
C SER A 468 -12.93 15.49 -0.62
N ALA A 469 -11.70 15.22 -0.20
CA ALA A 469 -11.34 14.48 1.02
C ALA A 469 -12.07 14.95 2.30
N GLY A 470 -12.63 16.18 2.33
CA GLY A 470 -13.41 16.67 3.46
C GLY A 470 -14.64 15.82 3.75
N ALA A 471 -15.43 15.48 2.73
CA ALA A 471 -16.59 14.60 2.90
C ALA A 471 -16.19 13.20 3.40
N TRP A 472 -15.07 12.66 2.92
CA TRP A 472 -14.54 11.39 3.40
C TRP A 472 -14.12 11.47 4.88
N TYR A 473 -13.45 12.56 5.31
CA TYR A 473 -13.10 12.73 6.73
C TYR A 473 -14.32 12.80 7.63
N ILE A 474 -15.42 13.48 7.20
CA ILE A 474 -16.69 13.50 7.95
C ILE A 474 -17.22 12.07 8.10
N ALA A 475 -17.26 11.30 7.01
CA ALA A 475 -17.73 9.91 7.04
C ALA A 475 -16.89 9.01 7.95
N LEU A 476 -15.59 9.28 8.11
CA LEU A 476 -14.71 8.56 9.03
C LEU A 476 -14.92 8.90 10.51
N ASP A 477 -15.74 9.88 10.86
CA ASP A 477 -15.87 10.38 12.24
C ASP A 477 -14.49 10.70 12.86
N PRO A 478 -13.81 11.77 12.41
CA PRO A 478 -12.40 12.02 12.70
C PRO A 478 -12.12 12.33 14.17
N PHE A 479 -13.16 12.52 14.99
CA PHE A 479 -13.07 12.83 16.41
C PHE A 479 -13.50 11.66 17.31
N PHE A 480 -13.87 10.53 16.73
CA PHE A 480 -14.16 9.33 17.52
C PHE A 480 -12.96 8.94 18.36
N ASP A 481 -13.12 8.96 19.67
CA ASP A 481 -12.11 8.48 20.62
C ASP A 481 -12.29 6.98 20.84
N PRO A 482 -11.38 6.14 20.36
CA PRO A 482 -11.48 4.69 20.52
C PRO A 482 -11.08 4.22 21.92
N LEU A 483 -10.35 5.03 22.69
CA LEU A 483 -9.75 4.61 23.96
C LEU A 483 -10.78 4.14 24.99
N PRO A 484 -11.93 4.82 25.22
CA PRO A 484 -12.95 4.33 26.13
C PRO A 484 -13.56 2.98 25.72
N VAL A 485 -13.63 2.70 24.43
CA VAL A 485 -14.11 1.40 23.92
C VAL A 485 -13.14 0.30 24.31
N TRP A 486 -11.86 0.50 24.02
CA TRP A 486 -10.81 -0.44 24.38
C TRP A 486 -10.73 -0.64 25.89
N GLN A 487 -10.84 0.41 26.70
CA GLN A 487 -10.81 0.31 28.17
C GLN A 487 -11.93 -0.58 28.73
N ARG A 488 -13.08 -0.67 28.05
CA ARG A 488 -14.21 -1.55 28.42
C ARG A 488 -14.12 -2.95 27.82
N TYR A 489 -13.32 -3.14 26.77
CA TYR A 489 -13.17 -4.43 26.12
C TYR A 489 -12.51 -5.44 27.08
N ARG A 490 -13.11 -6.63 27.20
CA ARG A 490 -12.66 -7.68 28.14
C ARG A 490 -12.07 -8.90 27.44
N GLY A 491 -12.15 -8.98 26.12
CA GLY A 491 -11.47 -10.01 25.33
C GLY A 491 -9.96 -9.81 25.32
N ARG A 492 -9.26 -10.81 24.86
CA ARG A 492 -7.81 -10.75 24.71
C ARG A 492 -7.42 -9.80 23.59
N ALA A 493 -6.57 -8.83 23.84
CA ALA A 493 -6.05 -7.91 22.84
C ALA A 493 -4.52 -7.93 22.77
N VAL A 494 -4.00 -7.88 21.54
CA VAL A 494 -2.57 -7.71 21.24
C VAL A 494 -2.42 -6.57 20.25
N PHE A 495 -1.69 -5.54 20.64
CA PHE A 495 -1.42 -4.36 19.83
C PHE A 495 0.07 -4.28 19.55
N LEU A 496 0.44 -4.33 18.27
CA LEU A 496 1.81 -4.27 17.78
C LEU A 496 2.04 -2.93 17.09
N PHE A 497 3.04 -2.19 17.50
CA PHE A 497 3.41 -0.90 16.91
C PHE A 497 4.87 -0.93 16.46
N GLY A 498 5.17 -0.28 15.34
CA GLY A 498 6.55 -0.05 14.95
C GLY A 498 7.16 1.13 15.72
N ALA A 499 8.39 0.98 16.21
CA ALA A 499 9.09 2.09 16.88
C ALA A 499 9.39 3.26 15.92
N LEU A 500 9.51 2.97 14.64
CA LEU A 500 9.78 3.91 13.55
C LEU A 500 8.54 4.12 12.67
N ASP A 501 7.35 4.06 13.26
CA ASP A 501 6.09 4.23 12.54
C ASP A 501 5.84 5.72 12.25
N ASP A 502 5.85 6.11 10.98
CA ASP A 502 5.60 7.47 10.49
C ASP A 502 4.10 7.82 10.46
N ALA A 503 3.23 6.81 10.44
CA ALA A 503 1.78 6.98 10.41
C ALA A 503 1.13 6.95 11.79
N THR A 504 1.68 6.18 12.74
CA THR A 504 1.12 6.03 14.09
C THR A 504 2.14 6.45 15.15
N PRO A 505 1.82 7.38 16.06
CA PRO A 505 2.71 7.78 17.15
C PRO A 505 2.80 6.68 18.23
N SER A 506 3.57 5.63 17.96
CA SER A 506 3.63 4.38 18.72
C SER A 506 3.91 4.57 20.19
N ALA A 507 4.85 5.46 20.54
CA ALA A 507 5.15 5.77 21.95
C ALA A 507 3.96 6.43 22.68
N LEU A 508 3.19 7.30 21.99
CA LEU A 508 1.99 7.92 22.56
C LEU A 508 0.88 6.88 22.72
N ALA A 509 0.66 6.04 21.70
CA ALA A 509 -0.34 4.98 21.76
C ALA A 509 -0.04 3.99 22.90
N ALA A 510 1.19 3.50 22.98
CA ALA A 510 1.61 2.59 24.05
C ALA A 510 1.46 3.24 25.45
N ARG A 511 1.77 4.54 25.59
CA ARG A 511 1.59 5.27 26.87
C ARG A 511 0.10 5.39 27.26
N ARG A 512 -0.79 5.68 26.33
CA ARG A 512 -2.24 5.76 26.58
C ARG A 512 -2.84 4.41 26.97
N LEU A 513 -2.29 3.33 26.42
CA LEU A 513 -2.73 1.95 26.66
C LEU A 513 -2.08 1.28 27.87
N ARG A 514 -1.16 1.93 28.60
CA ARG A 514 -0.43 1.32 29.74
C ARG A 514 -1.31 0.68 30.83
N ARG A 515 -2.51 1.19 31.03
CA ARG A 515 -3.47 0.69 32.03
C ARG A 515 -4.47 -0.31 31.44
N HIS A 516 -4.39 -0.58 30.15
CA HIS A 516 -5.24 -1.56 29.48
C HIS A 516 -4.66 -2.97 29.66
N PRO A 517 -5.48 -4.01 29.88
CA PRO A 517 -4.99 -5.39 30.01
C PRO A 517 -4.45 -5.99 28.70
N ALA A 518 -4.51 -5.26 27.59
CA ALA A 518 -3.92 -5.70 26.33
C ALA A 518 -2.41 -5.86 26.42
N ARG A 519 -1.88 -6.85 25.73
CA ARG A 519 -0.46 -6.94 25.44
C ARG A 519 -0.10 -5.89 24.39
N VAL A 520 0.60 -4.85 24.78
CA VAL A 520 1.13 -3.83 23.88
C VAL A 520 2.61 -4.09 23.66
N ALA A 521 3.04 -4.23 22.39
CA ALA A 521 4.43 -4.38 22.03
C ALA A 521 4.85 -3.30 21.02
N VAL A 522 5.98 -2.64 21.28
CA VAL A 522 6.63 -1.72 20.34
C VAL A 522 7.80 -2.45 19.72
N LEU A 523 7.67 -2.78 18.44
CA LEU A 523 8.64 -3.52 17.65
C LEU A 523 9.80 -2.59 17.28
N GLN A 524 11.00 -2.89 17.79
CA GLN A 524 12.17 -2.05 17.55
C GLN A 524 12.60 -2.12 16.08
N GLY A 525 13.01 -0.97 15.51
CA GLY A 525 13.41 -0.88 14.10
C GLY A 525 12.30 -1.12 13.07
N ALA A 526 11.04 -1.25 13.50
CA ALA A 526 9.91 -1.48 12.61
C ALA A 526 9.22 -0.17 12.22
N GLN A 527 8.84 -0.06 10.95
CA GLN A 527 7.91 0.96 10.46
C GLN A 527 6.44 0.49 10.61
N HIS A 528 5.51 1.25 10.01
CA HIS A 528 4.04 1.09 10.15
C HIS A 528 3.50 -0.34 9.96
N LEU A 529 4.01 -1.10 8.99
CA LEU A 529 3.55 -2.46 8.70
C LEU A 529 4.47 -3.56 9.26
N GLY A 530 5.37 -3.20 10.19
CA GLY A 530 6.31 -4.16 10.79
C GLY A 530 7.51 -4.50 9.92
N LEU A 531 7.74 -3.77 8.82
CA LEU A 531 8.94 -3.88 8.02
C LEU A 531 10.10 -3.14 8.69
N ALA A 532 11.31 -3.66 8.52
CA ALA A 532 12.50 -3.06 9.07
C ALA A 532 12.79 -1.70 8.40
N ALA A 533 13.04 -0.68 9.21
CA ALA A 533 13.40 0.66 8.78
C ALA A 533 14.68 1.10 9.48
N ARG A 534 15.42 2.04 8.89
CA ARG A 534 16.63 2.64 9.49
C ARG A 534 16.27 3.80 10.42
N ASP A 535 15.30 4.57 9.99
CA ASP A 535 14.83 5.75 10.70
C ASP A 535 13.35 6.02 10.38
N LEU A 536 12.80 7.05 10.97
CA LEU A 536 11.39 7.42 10.83
C LEU A 536 11.05 7.92 9.40
N CYS A 537 12.04 8.30 8.61
CA CYS A 537 11.87 8.81 7.24
C CYS A 537 12.07 7.74 6.17
N THR A 538 12.45 6.53 6.56
CA THR A 538 12.55 5.38 5.66
C THR A 538 11.16 4.78 5.48
N ALA A 539 10.31 5.42 4.68
CA ALA A 539 8.89 5.09 4.58
C ALA A 539 8.53 4.26 3.35
N ASP A 540 9.37 4.21 2.31
CA ASP A 540 9.01 3.58 1.04
C ASP A 540 9.11 2.05 1.10
N LEU A 541 7.94 1.40 0.97
CA LEU A 541 7.80 -0.06 0.97
C LEU A 541 8.71 -0.80 -0.03
N PRO A 542 8.95 -0.30 -1.26
CA PRO A 542 9.84 -0.98 -2.18
C PRO A 542 11.30 -1.08 -1.73
N VAL A 543 11.72 -0.23 -0.81
CA VAL A 543 13.07 -0.21 -0.21
C VAL A 543 13.19 -1.06 1.03
N LEU A 544 12.08 -1.41 1.67
CA LEU A 544 12.05 -2.22 2.87
C LEU A 544 11.98 -3.71 2.48
N SER A 545 13.05 -4.43 2.70
CA SER A 545 13.22 -5.79 2.17
C SER A 545 13.00 -6.91 3.18
N ARG A 546 12.63 -6.60 4.43
CA ARG A 546 12.39 -7.61 5.48
C ARG A 546 11.47 -7.11 6.59
N PHE A 547 10.73 -8.04 7.18
CA PHE A 547 10.05 -7.79 8.45
C PHE A 547 11.03 -7.79 9.61
N VAL A 548 10.69 -7.10 10.70
CA VAL A 548 11.43 -7.27 11.95
C VAL A 548 11.22 -8.69 12.49
N PRO A 549 12.24 -9.29 13.10
CA PRO A 549 12.19 -10.71 13.52
C PRO A 549 11.04 -11.03 14.48
N GLU A 550 10.64 -10.09 15.31
CA GLU A 550 9.64 -10.27 16.37
C GLU A 550 8.20 -10.34 15.85
N LEU A 551 7.91 -9.82 14.64
CA LEU A 551 6.53 -9.71 14.14
C LEU A 551 5.86 -11.08 14.00
N MET A 552 6.45 -12.00 13.25
CA MET A 552 5.81 -13.29 12.97
C MET A 552 5.68 -14.17 14.21
N PRO A 553 6.69 -14.24 15.12
CA PRO A 553 6.53 -14.89 16.41
C PRO A 553 5.38 -14.33 17.25
N ALA A 554 5.19 -12.99 17.27
CA ALA A 554 4.09 -12.36 17.99
C ALA A 554 2.71 -12.76 17.42
N VAL A 555 2.57 -12.83 16.09
CA VAL A 555 1.34 -13.29 15.41
C VAL A 555 1.08 -14.78 15.72
N THR A 556 2.13 -15.61 15.70
CA THR A 556 2.01 -17.05 16.04
C THR A 556 1.59 -17.23 17.50
N ALA A 557 2.21 -16.50 18.43
CA ALA A 557 1.88 -16.58 19.86
C ALA A 557 0.43 -16.10 20.14
N PHE A 558 -0.07 -15.16 19.35
CA PHE A 558 -1.48 -14.79 19.42
C PHE A 558 -2.41 -15.95 19.05
N SER A 559 -2.09 -16.73 18.02
CA SER A 559 -2.88 -17.92 17.67
C SER A 559 -2.83 -19.00 18.75
N ALA A 560 -1.62 -19.36 19.21
CA ALA A 560 -1.41 -20.45 20.18
C ALA A 560 -2.09 -20.21 21.54
N ALA A 561 -2.14 -18.96 22.01
CA ALA A 561 -2.79 -18.62 23.27
C ALA A 561 -4.33 -18.66 23.22
N SER A 562 -4.91 -19.08 22.09
CA SER A 562 -6.35 -19.28 21.94
C SER A 562 -6.77 -20.74 22.17
N ASP A 563 -5.80 -21.64 22.35
CA ASP A 563 -6.02 -23.04 22.71
C ASP A 563 -6.12 -23.19 24.24
#